data_6d2d89285d9dde3a1920f5faf9162d69
#
_entry.id   6d2d89285d9dde3a1920f5faf9162d69
#
_cell.length_a   1.000
_cell.length_b   1.000
_cell.length_c   1.000
_cell.angle_alpha   90.00
_cell.angle_beta   90.00
_cell.angle_gamma   90.00
#
_symmetry.space_group_name_H-M   'P 1'
#
loop_
_entity.id
_entity.type
_entity.pdbx_description
1 polymer ?
#
loop_
_entity_poly.entity_id
_entity_poly.type
_entity_poly.pdbx_seq_one_letter_code
_entity_poly.pdbx_strand_id
1 'polypeptide(L)'
;MEFKHKSVLLKETIDNLNVKPDGIYVDGTLGGAGHASEVCKLLSATGRLIGIDQDDAAIQAASERLRDYQDRTMIIRSNYCHMVPELKKRGINSVDGIVLDLGVSSYQLDHAERGFTYRENVPLDMRMDQRQTKTAEDIVNTYSESELYRIIRDYGEDKFAKNIAKHICLAREETPIHTTGELTEIIKRAIPMKVRATGGHPSKRTFQALRIELNHELDVLRDSLDGMIDFLNDGGRICIITFHSLEDRIVKTIFRRNENPCTCPPNFPVCVCGKVSKGRVITRKPILPSEEELEWNSRSQSAKLRVFERQISEAK
;
A
#
# COMPACT_ATOMS: atom_id res chain seq x y z
N MET A 1 -23.51 15.04 10.66
CA MET A 1 -22.09 15.44 10.55
C MET A 1 -21.49 14.59 9.47
N GLU A 2 -21.19 15.18 8.32
CA GLU A 2 -20.44 14.49 7.25
C GLU A 2 -19.04 14.24 7.78
N PHE A 3 -18.68 13.01 8.06
CA PHE A 3 -17.31 12.60 8.36
C PHE A 3 -16.48 12.78 7.07
N LYS A 4 -15.94 13.97 6.87
CA LYS A 4 -14.96 14.22 5.81
C LYS A 4 -13.72 13.40 6.13
N HIS A 5 -13.58 12.30 5.43
CA HIS A 5 -12.44 11.42 5.53
C HIS A 5 -11.16 12.21 5.18
N LYS A 6 -10.29 12.42 6.17
CA LYS A 6 -8.97 13.02 5.94
C LYS A 6 -7.97 11.89 5.65
N SER A 7 -7.15 12.06 4.62
CA SER A 7 -6.07 11.13 4.29
C SER A 7 -5.04 11.06 5.40
N VAL A 8 -4.44 9.88 5.58
CA VAL A 8 -3.41 9.62 6.60
C VAL A 8 -2.15 10.39 6.25
N LEU A 9 -1.49 11.02 7.24
CA LEU A 9 -0.24 11.78 7.07
C LEU A 9 -0.31 12.80 5.92
N LEU A 10 -1.48 13.42 5.72
CA LEU A 10 -1.77 14.27 4.57
C LEU A 10 -0.76 15.42 4.45
N LYS A 11 -0.62 16.20 5.53
CA LYS A 11 0.27 17.36 5.55
C LYS A 11 1.71 16.95 5.34
N GLU A 12 2.17 15.93 6.07
CA GLU A 12 3.54 15.42 6.01
C GLU A 12 3.88 14.89 4.62
N THR A 13 2.93 14.25 3.94
CA THR A 13 3.12 13.75 2.58
C THR A 13 3.25 14.87 1.59
N ILE A 14 2.36 15.87 1.62
CA ILE A 14 2.40 17.00 0.68
C ILE A 14 3.65 17.86 0.90
N ASP A 15 4.01 18.16 2.14
CA ASP A 15 5.22 18.93 2.48
C ASP A 15 6.48 18.22 1.97
N ASN A 16 6.55 16.90 2.12
CA ASN A 16 7.70 16.10 1.68
C ASN A 16 7.71 15.83 0.16
N LEU A 17 6.57 15.82 -0.49
CA LEU A 17 6.47 15.68 -1.95
C LEU A 17 7.11 16.87 -2.68
N ASN A 18 7.20 18.03 -2.01
CA ASN A 18 7.83 19.24 -2.52
C ASN A 18 7.27 19.68 -3.89
N VAL A 19 5.96 19.88 -3.93
CA VAL A 19 5.22 20.11 -5.17
C VAL A 19 5.70 21.38 -5.89
N LYS A 20 6.14 21.22 -7.14
CA LYS A 20 6.43 22.30 -8.07
C LYS A 20 5.15 22.64 -8.86
N PRO A 21 4.76 23.91 -9.00
CA PRO A 21 3.50 24.27 -9.65
C PRO A 21 3.32 23.71 -11.07
N ASP A 22 4.37 23.63 -11.86
CA ASP A 22 4.33 23.17 -13.24
C ASP A 22 4.74 21.70 -13.41
N GLY A 23 4.91 20.96 -12.29
CA GLY A 23 5.36 19.58 -12.28
C GLY A 23 4.28 18.57 -12.65
N ILE A 24 4.72 17.34 -12.90
CA ILE A 24 3.88 16.18 -13.17
C ILE A 24 3.94 15.26 -11.95
N TYR A 25 2.79 14.96 -11.36
CA TYR A 25 2.67 14.14 -10.16
C TYR A 25 1.79 12.93 -10.40
N VAL A 26 2.09 11.83 -9.72
CA VAL A 26 1.30 10.60 -9.75
C VAL A 26 0.86 10.23 -8.34
N ASP A 27 -0.43 10.03 -8.17
CA ASP A 27 -0.99 9.30 -7.04
C ASP A 27 -1.30 7.88 -7.50
N GLY A 28 -0.46 6.91 -7.11
CA GLY A 28 -0.55 5.53 -7.57
C GLY A 28 -1.58 4.70 -6.81
N THR A 29 -2.16 5.26 -5.75
CA THR A 29 -3.18 4.68 -4.88
C THR A 29 -4.27 5.71 -4.63
N LEU A 30 -4.92 6.15 -5.71
CA LEU A 30 -5.77 7.34 -5.74
C LEU A 30 -6.86 7.35 -4.67
N GLY A 31 -7.48 6.18 -4.42
CA GLY A 31 -8.56 6.03 -3.45
C GLY A 31 -9.63 7.12 -3.61
N GLY A 32 -9.99 7.78 -2.51
CA GLY A 32 -10.90 8.94 -2.54
C GLY A 32 -10.23 10.28 -2.90
N ALA A 33 -9.04 10.26 -3.52
CA ALA A 33 -8.28 11.42 -4.00
C ALA A 33 -7.94 12.48 -2.91
N GLY A 34 -7.70 12.05 -1.68
CA GLY A 34 -7.38 13.00 -0.61
C GLY A 34 -6.02 13.67 -0.80
N HIS A 35 -4.96 12.90 -1.00
CA HIS A 35 -3.63 13.42 -1.33
C HIS A 35 -3.64 14.13 -2.68
N ALA A 36 -4.25 13.52 -3.69
CA ALA A 36 -4.37 14.05 -5.04
C ALA A 36 -5.01 15.45 -5.07
N SER A 37 -6.08 15.68 -4.31
CA SER A 37 -6.75 16.98 -4.26
C SER A 37 -5.85 18.09 -3.68
N GLU A 38 -5.02 17.77 -2.67
CA GLU A 38 -4.08 18.74 -2.11
C GLU A 38 -2.93 19.04 -3.09
N VAL A 39 -2.46 18.04 -3.84
CA VAL A 39 -1.50 18.28 -4.93
C VAL A 39 -2.10 19.23 -5.98
N CYS A 40 -3.36 18.98 -6.41
CA CYS A 40 -4.03 19.82 -7.42
C CYS A 40 -4.16 21.28 -7.00
N LYS A 41 -4.32 21.58 -5.71
CA LYS A 41 -4.37 22.96 -5.21
C LYS A 41 -3.05 23.71 -5.37
N LEU A 42 -1.94 22.99 -5.41
CA LEU A 42 -0.60 23.56 -5.55
C LEU A 42 -0.14 23.66 -7.02
N LEU A 43 -0.82 22.95 -7.92
CA LEU A 43 -0.48 22.95 -9.35
C LEU A 43 -1.00 24.20 -10.06
N SER A 44 -0.19 24.72 -10.98
CA SER A 44 -0.58 25.75 -11.94
C SER A 44 -1.42 25.16 -13.09
N ALA A 45 -1.76 25.99 -14.08
CA ALA A 45 -2.49 25.55 -15.26
C ALA A 45 -1.67 24.57 -16.15
N THR A 46 -0.34 24.59 -16.05
CA THR A 46 0.57 23.71 -16.81
C THR A 46 0.92 22.43 -16.06
N GLY A 47 0.80 22.43 -14.73
CA GLY A 47 1.01 21.25 -13.90
C GLY A 47 -0.01 20.15 -14.20
N ARG A 48 0.36 18.90 -13.93
CA ARG A 48 -0.49 17.71 -14.18
C ARG A 48 -0.48 16.76 -13.00
N LEU A 49 -1.65 16.20 -12.71
CA LEU A 49 -1.82 15.09 -11.77
C LEU A 49 -2.34 13.86 -12.52
N ILE A 50 -1.73 12.73 -12.28
CA ILE A 50 -2.21 11.43 -12.75
C ILE A 50 -2.61 10.60 -11.53
N GLY A 51 -3.86 10.19 -11.47
CA GLY A 51 -4.38 9.27 -10.45
C GLY A 51 -4.46 7.85 -11.01
N ILE A 52 -4.01 6.88 -10.24
CA ILE A 52 -4.12 5.46 -10.61
C ILE A 52 -4.81 4.70 -9.49
N ASP A 53 -5.82 3.94 -9.84
CA ASP A 53 -6.47 2.99 -8.93
C ASP A 53 -7.01 1.79 -9.73
N GLN A 54 -7.13 0.65 -9.07
CA GLN A 54 -7.70 -0.57 -9.66
C GLN A 54 -9.18 -0.75 -9.30
N ASP A 55 -9.67 -0.03 -8.29
CA ASP A 55 -11.03 -0.11 -7.77
C ASP A 55 -11.93 0.94 -8.45
N ASP A 56 -13.00 0.50 -9.12
CA ASP A 56 -13.96 1.40 -9.79
C ASP A 56 -14.62 2.38 -8.83
N ALA A 57 -14.93 1.95 -7.63
CA ALA A 57 -15.56 2.81 -6.64
C ALA A 57 -14.63 3.94 -6.20
N ALA A 58 -13.32 3.65 -6.05
CA ALA A 58 -12.31 4.65 -5.78
C ALA A 58 -12.20 5.65 -6.94
N ILE A 59 -12.17 5.17 -8.18
CA ILE A 59 -12.12 6.02 -9.38
C ILE A 59 -13.32 6.95 -9.46
N GLN A 60 -14.53 6.44 -9.19
CA GLN A 60 -15.75 7.25 -9.20
C GLN A 60 -15.69 8.35 -8.14
N ALA A 61 -15.35 8.02 -6.90
CA ALA A 61 -15.22 8.98 -5.81
C ALA A 61 -14.13 10.03 -6.09
N ALA A 62 -13.00 9.60 -6.65
CA ALA A 62 -11.91 10.50 -7.03
C ALA A 62 -12.32 11.45 -8.17
N SER A 63 -13.02 10.95 -9.18
CA SER A 63 -13.51 11.76 -10.32
C SER A 63 -14.46 12.86 -9.85
N GLU A 64 -15.32 12.56 -8.88
CA GLU A 64 -16.22 13.55 -8.30
C GLU A 64 -15.42 14.61 -7.49
N ARG A 65 -14.50 14.17 -6.64
CA ARG A 65 -13.68 15.05 -5.81
C ARG A 65 -12.76 15.96 -6.61
N LEU A 66 -12.23 15.46 -7.74
CA LEU A 66 -11.31 16.20 -8.60
C LEU A 66 -12.00 16.94 -9.75
N ARG A 67 -13.33 17.05 -9.74
CA ARG A 67 -14.12 17.68 -10.81
C ARG A 67 -13.62 19.09 -11.16
N ASP A 68 -13.27 19.90 -10.17
CA ASP A 68 -12.80 21.28 -10.37
C ASP A 68 -11.37 21.35 -10.95
N TYR A 69 -10.68 20.22 -11.06
CA TYR A 69 -9.32 20.07 -11.56
C TYR A 69 -9.22 19.18 -12.81
N GLN A 70 -10.34 18.87 -13.47
CA GLN A 70 -10.39 17.92 -14.59
C GLN A 70 -9.52 18.35 -15.80
N ASP A 71 -9.23 19.65 -15.93
CA ASP A 71 -8.37 20.22 -16.96
C ASP A 71 -6.88 19.82 -16.81
N ARG A 72 -6.47 19.46 -15.60
CA ARG A 72 -5.10 19.09 -15.23
C ARG A 72 -4.97 17.71 -14.61
N THR A 73 -6.05 16.94 -14.54
CA THR A 73 -6.06 15.59 -13.96
C THR A 73 -6.32 14.53 -15.01
N MET A 74 -5.65 13.39 -14.87
CA MET A 74 -5.90 12.17 -15.64
C MET A 74 -6.08 11.01 -14.67
N ILE A 75 -7.18 10.26 -14.79
CA ILE A 75 -7.42 9.07 -13.96
C ILE A 75 -7.29 7.82 -14.84
N ILE A 76 -6.49 6.85 -14.37
CA ILE A 76 -6.19 5.62 -15.08
C ILE A 76 -6.63 4.44 -14.18
N ARG A 77 -7.51 3.59 -14.71
CA ARG A 77 -7.87 2.34 -14.04
C ARG A 77 -6.79 1.29 -14.26
N SER A 78 -5.89 1.15 -13.30
CA SER A 78 -4.78 0.20 -13.34
C SER A 78 -4.27 -0.07 -11.93
N ASN A 79 -3.43 -1.11 -11.79
CA ASN A 79 -2.60 -1.25 -10.59
C ASN A 79 -1.35 -0.36 -10.73
N TYR A 80 -0.88 0.23 -9.65
CA TYR A 80 0.30 1.10 -9.65
C TYR A 80 1.59 0.41 -10.17
N CYS A 81 1.68 -0.93 -10.13
CA CYS A 81 2.80 -1.65 -10.72
C CYS A 81 2.92 -1.43 -12.24
N HIS A 82 1.83 -1.07 -12.89
CA HIS A 82 1.80 -0.76 -14.32
C HIS A 82 1.94 0.75 -14.60
N MET A 83 2.17 1.58 -13.58
CA MET A 83 2.28 3.04 -13.71
C MET A 83 3.26 3.45 -14.82
N VAL A 84 4.50 2.98 -14.75
CA VAL A 84 5.54 3.37 -15.71
C VAL A 84 5.17 3.02 -17.17
N PRO A 85 4.78 1.77 -17.51
CA PRO A 85 4.36 1.46 -18.88
C PRO A 85 3.09 2.21 -19.30
N GLU A 86 2.13 2.43 -18.40
CA GLU A 86 0.92 3.18 -18.73
C GLU A 86 1.18 4.67 -19.04
N LEU A 87 2.10 5.30 -18.32
CA LEU A 87 2.48 6.68 -18.54
C LEU A 87 3.30 6.83 -19.82
N LYS A 88 4.24 5.90 -20.09
CA LYS A 88 5.03 5.91 -21.35
C LYS A 88 4.14 5.78 -22.58
N LYS A 89 3.10 4.93 -22.54
CA LYS A 89 2.11 4.83 -23.66
C LYS A 89 1.40 6.16 -23.95
N ARG A 90 1.33 7.05 -22.96
CA ARG A 90 0.70 8.38 -23.06
C ARG A 90 1.70 9.51 -23.33
N GLY A 91 2.96 9.17 -23.65
CA GLY A 91 4.01 10.13 -23.94
C GLY A 91 4.64 10.80 -22.72
N ILE A 92 4.32 10.34 -21.51
CA ILE A 92 4.93 10.82 -20.27
C ILE A 92 6.12 9.92 -19.96
N ASN A 93 7.33 10.50 -19.98
CA ASN A 93 8.58 9.75 -19.84
C ASN A 93 9.25 9.90 -18.46
N SER A 94 8.80 10.87 -17.68
CA SER A 94 9.26 11.09 -16.30
C SER A 94 8.24 11.91 -15.51
N VAL A 95 8.36 11.95 -14.19
CA VAL A 95 7.47 12.70 -13.30
C VAL A 95 8.26 13.38 -12.17
N ASP A 96 7.70 14.44 -11.58
CA ASP A 96 8.33 15.20 -10.50
C ASP A 96 8.02 14.64 -9.12
N GLY A 97 6.97 13.83 -8.99
CA GLY A 97 6.69 13.16 -7.74
C GLY A 97 5.68 12.04 -7.85
N ILE A 98 5.78 11.12 -6.89
CA ILE A 98 4.91 9.94 -6.78
C ILE A 98 4.45 9.83 -5.33
N VAL A 99 3.17 9.57 -5.13
CA VAL A 99 2.57 9.21 -3.83
C VAL A 99 2.02 7.81 -3.91
N LEU A 100 2.32 6.99 -2.90
CA LEU A 100 1.67 5.70 -2.66
C LEU A 100 1.18 5.68 -1.22
N ASP A 101 -0.14 5.53 -1.03
CA ASP A 101 -0.80 5.28 0.24
C ASP A 101 -1.24 3.82 0.27
N LEU A 102 -0.37 2.93 0.80
CA LEU A 102 -0.51 1.49 0.64
C LEU A 102 -1.65 0.92 1.50
N GLY A 103 -2.08 -0.28 1.16
CA GLY A 103 -3.11 -1.02 1.88
C GLY A 103 -4.52 -0.78 1.33
N VAL A 104 -5.52 -0.88 2.22
CA VAL A 104 -6.93 -0.76 1.86
C VAL A 104 -7.40 0.68 1.89
N SER A 105 -8.17 1.08 0.90
CA SER A 105 -8.80 2.39 0.89
C SER A 105 -9.86 2.49 1.99
N SER A 106 -10.14 3.72 2.41
CA SER A 106 -11.23 3.97 3.36
C SER A 106 -12.58 3.49 2.84
N TYR A 107 -12.82 3.65 1.54
CA TYR A 107 -14.02 3.12 0.89
C TYR A 107 -14.15 1.61 1.10
N GLN A 108 -13.07 0.85 0.88
CA GLN A 108 -13.07 -0.61 1.07
C GLN A 108 -13.33 -1.04 2.52
N LEU A 109 -12.89 -0.22 3.50
CA LEU A 109 -13.15 -0.49 4.92
C LEU A 109 -14.56 -0.09 5.36
N ASP A 110 -15.12 0.97 4.75
CA ASP A 110 -16.44 1.49 5.09
C ASP A 110 -17.59 0.70 4.41
N HIS A 111 -17.27 -0.07 3.36
CA HIS A 111 -18.19 -0.97 2.67
C HIS A 111 -17.94 -2.40 3.11
N ALA A 112 -18.63 -2.81 4.17
CA ALA A 112 -18.41 -4.10 4.83
C ALA A 112 -18.53 -5.28 3.85
N GLU A 113 -19.45 -5.20 2.86
CA GLU A 113 -19.70 -6.20 1.82
C GLU A 113 -18.47 -6.53 0.96
N ARG A 114 -17.44 -5.66 0.97
CA ARG A 114 -16.14 -5.91 0.32
C ARG A 114 -15.29 -6.96 1.06
N GLY A 115 -15.68 -7.39 2.26
CA GLY A 115 -15.04 -8.47 3.01
C GLY A 115 -13.71 -8.13 3.69
N PHE A 116 -13.29 -6.86 3.74
CA PHE A 116 -12.04 -6.45 4.41
C PHE A 116 -12.18 -6.34 5.93
N THR A 117 -13.42 -6.29 6.44
CA THR A 117 -13.69 -6.19 7.86
C THR A 117 -13.83 -7.57 8.54
N TYR A 118 -13.33 -7.69 9.75
CA TYR A 118 -13.56 -8.83 10.64
C TYR A 118 -14.55 -8.50 11.77
N ARG A 119 -15.20 -7.34 11.70
CA ARG A 119 -16.14 -6.87 12.73
C ARG A 119 -17.59 -7.18 12.39
N GLU A 120 -17.87 -7.44 11.13
CA GLU A 120 -19.18 -7.74 10.59
C GLU A 120 -19.18 -9.11 9.92
N ASN A 121 -20.35 -9.71 9.78
CA ASN A 121 -20.51 -10.99 9.11
C ASN A 121 -20.98 -10.77 7.68
N VAL A 122 -20.03 -10.78 6.74
CA VAL A 122 -20.22 -10.44 5.32
C VAL A 122 -19.47 -11.44 4.45
N PRO A 123 -19.72 -11.50 3.12
CA PRO A 123 -18.98 -12.37 2.21
C PRO A 123 -17.46 -12.19 2.31
N LEU A 124 -16.72 -13.29 2.25
CA LEU A 124 -15.27 -13.33 2.38
C LEU A 124 -14.60 -13.04 1.01
N ASP A 125 -14.72 -11.80 0.54
CA ASP A 125 -14.24 -11.37 -0.79
C ASP A 125 -12.79 -10.88 -0.76
N MET A 126 -12.51 -9.71 -0.20
CA MET A 126 -11.21 -9.03 -0.07
C MET A 126 -10.51 -8.67 -1.39
N ARG A 127 -11.17 -8.72 -2.55
CA ARG A 127 -10.58 -8.27 -3.81
C ARG A 127 -10.46 -6.75 -3.86
N MET A 128 -9.28 -6.24 -4.11
CA MET A 128 -9.08 -4.81 -4.43
C MET A 128 -9.51 -4.53 -5.87
N ASP A 129 -9.12 -5.38 -6.81
CA ASP A 129 -9.62 -5.36 -8.19
C ASP A 129 -10.76 -6.39 -8.36
N GLN A 130 -11.99 -5.90 -8.49
CA GLN A 130 -13.16 -6.78 -8.63
C GLN A 130 -13.23 -7.53 -9.98
N ARG A 131 -12.33 -7.25 -10.93
CA ARG A 131 -12.22 -8.00 -12.19
C ARG A 131 -11.56 -9.35 -12.01
N GLN A 132 -10.76 -9.55 -10.94
CA GLN A 132 -10.19 -10.86 -10.64
C GLN A 132 -11.29 -11.82 -10.17
N THR A 133 -11.12 -13.10 -10.49
CA THR A 133 -12.12 -14.13 -10.15
C THR A 133 -11.91 -14.69 -8.75
N LYS A 134 -10.64 -14.83 -8.31
CA LYS A 134 -10.27 -15.40 -7.03
C LYS A 134 -10.61 -14.45 -5.88
N THR A 135 -11.14 -15.01 -4.80
CA THR A 135 -11.54 -14.31 -3.58
C THR A 135 -10.78 -14.83 -2.36
N ALA A 136 -10.91 -14.19 -1.21
CA ALA A 136 -10.38 -14.73 0.05
C ALA A 136 -11.11 -16.01 0.48
N GLU A 137 -12.38 -16.16 0.11
CA GLU A 137 -13.14 -17.41 0.27
C GLU A 137 -12.46 -18.58 -0.44
N ASP A 138 -12.01 -18.38 -1.68
CA ASP A 138 -11.29 -19.42 -2.43
C ASP A 138 -9.99 -19.80 -1.71
N ILE A 139 -9.24 -18.85 -1.18
CA ILE A 139 -8.00 -19.13 -0.45
C ILE A 139 -8.26 -20.01 0.75
N VAL A 140 -9.23 -19.66 1.61
CA VAL A 140 -9.48 -20.43 2.83
C VAL A 140 -10.05 -21.82 2.55
N ASN A 141 -10.80 -21.97 1.46
CA ASN A 141 -11.43 -23.24 1.12
C ASN A 141 -10.56 -24.16 0.23
N THR A 142 -9.57 -23.64 -0.49
CA THR A 142 -8.79 -24.46 -1.45
C THR A 142 -7.32 -24.65 -1.12
N TYR A 143 -6.68 -23.69 -0.40
CA TYR A 143 -5.29 -23.81 -0.03
C TYR A 143 -5.05 -24.98 0.94
N SER A 144 -3.93 -25.67 0.78
CA SER A 144 -3.49 -26.70 1.73
C SER A 144 -3.19 -26.10 3.12
N GLU A 145 -3.17 -26.92 4.16
CA GLU A 145 -2.79 -26.48 5.51
C GLU A 145 -1.39 -25.83 5.51
N SER A 146 -0.46 -26.37 4.74
CA SER A 146 0.90 -25.83 4.62
C SER A 146 0.95 -24.45 3.94
N GLU A 147 0.12 -24.22 2.93
CA GLU A 147 0.00 -22.92 2.27
C GLU A 147 -0.65 -21.89 3.19
N LEU A 148 -1.75 -22.25 3.85
CA LEU A 148 -2.40 -21.37 4.84
C LEU A 148 -1.45 -21.04 5.99
N TYR A 149 -0.72 -22.04 6.51
CA TYR A 149 0.31 -21.78 7.53
C TYR A 149 1.37 -20.81 7.05
N ARG A 150 1.89 -21.02 5.81
CA ARG A 150 2.90 -20.13 5.22
C ARG A 150 2.42 -18.68 5.18
N ILE A 151 1.24 -18.44 4.59
CA ILE A 151 0.75 -17.04 4.44
C ILE A 151 0.43 -16.39 5.78
N ILE A 152 -0.18 -17.12 6.73
CA ILE A 152 -0.52 -16.58 8.05
C ILE A 152 0.75 -16.29 8.87
N ARG A 153 1.80 -17.13 8.75
CA ARG A 153 3.10 -16.91 9.37
C ARG A 153 3.85 -15.74 8.74
N ASP A 154 3.96 -15.73 7.41
CA ASP A 154 4.87 -14.84 6.69
C ASP A 154 4.23 -13.46 6.45
N TYR A 155 2.93 -13.39 6.18
CA TYR A 155 2.21 -12.14 5.91
C TYR A 155 1.40 -11.63 7.11
N GLY A 156 0.96 -12.52 7.97
CA GLY A 156 0.29 -12.16 9.23
C GLY A 156 1.26 -11.93 10.39
N GLU A 157 2.48 -12.47 10.31
CA GLU A 157 3.44 -12.52 11.42
C GLU A 157 2.77 -13.07 12.71
N ASP A 158 1.87 -14.07 12.54
CA ASP A 158 1.05 -14.61 13.64
C ASP A 158 1.71 -15.83 14.30
N LYS A 159 1.86 -15.75 15.61
CA LYS A 159 2.47 -16.85 16.42
C LYS A 159 1.63 -18.12 16.42
N PHE A 160 0.33 -18.01 16.19
CA PHE A 160 -0.61 -19.12 16.16
C PHE A 160 -0.91 -19.61 14.75
N ALA A 161 -0.15 -19.18 13.74
CA ALA A 161 -0.36 -19.49 12.33
C ALA A 161 -0.62 -20.96 12.05
N LYS A 162 0.18 -21.87 12.66
CA LYS A 162 0.02 -23.32 12.49
C LYS A 162 -1.33 -23.82 13.02
N ASN A 163 -1.73 -23.34 14.19
CA ASN A 163 -3.00 -23.76 14.79
C ASN A 163 -4.21 -23.18 14.05
N ILE A 164 -4.10 -21.93 13.59
CA ILE A 164 -5.14 -21.27 12.78
C ILE A 164 -5.33 -22.04 11.46
N ALA A 165 -4.25 -22.33 10.73
CA ALA A 165 -4.32 -23.09 9.48
C ALA A 165 -5.00 -24.45 9.67
N LYS A 166 -4.61 -25.20 10.71
CA LYS A 166 -5.23 -26.47 11.06
C LYS A 166 -6.74 -26.33 11.32
N HIS A 167 -7.15 -25.32 12.12
CA HIS A 167 -8.57 -25.11 12.42
C HIS A 167 -9.39 -24.71 11.20
N ILE A 168 -8.82 -23.93 10.29
CA ILE A 168 -9.46 -23.60 9.00
C ILE A 168 -9.68 -24.88 8.19
N CYS A 169 -8.67 -25.75 8.05
CA CYS A 169 -8.80 -27.00 7.32
C CYS A 169 -9.85 -27.91 7.93
N LEU A 170 -9.83 -28.12 9.24
CA LEU A 170 -10.83 -28.95 9.92
C LEU A 170 -12.26 -28.40 9.75
N ALA A 171 -12.44 -27.09 9.88
CA ALA A 171 -13.76 -26.49 9.78
C ALA A 171 -14.35 -26.63 8.35
N ARG A 172 -13.55 -26.41 7.31
CA ARG A 172 -14.00 -26.50 5.91
C ARG A 172 -14.28 -27.94 5.45
N GLU A 173 -13.73 -28.97 6.13
CA GLU A 173 -14.05 -30.37 5.88
C GLU A 173 -15.51 -30.67 6.28
N GLU A 174 -16.04 -29.96 7.26
CA GLU A 174 -17.46 -30.09 7.69
C GLU A 174 -18.37 -29.21 6.82
N THR A 175 -18.00 -27.93 6.64
CA THR A 175 -18.79 -26.96 5.88
C THR A 175 -17.86 -25.88 5.30
N PRO A 176 -17.98 -25.54 4.00
CA PRO A 176 -17.21 -24.44 3.40
C PRO A 176 -17.39 -23.14 4.17
N ILE A 177 -16.32 -22.34 4.21
CA ILE A 177 -16.28 -21.06 4.93
C ILE A 177 -16.62 -19.96 3.93
N HIS A 178 -17.74 -19.26 4.11
CA HIS A 178 -18.25 -18.27 3.16
C HIS A 178 -18.12 -16.83 3.67
N THR A 179 -18.08 -16.64 4.99
CA THR A 179 -18.18 -15.31 5.56
C THR A 179 -17.01 -14.96 6.49
N THR A 180 -16.81 -13.66 6.64
CA THR A 180 -15.83 -13.09 7.57
C THR A 180 -16.11 -13.45 9.01
N GLY A 181 -17.39 -13.58 9.38
CA GLY A 181 -17.82 -14.00 10.72
C GLY A 181 -17.45 -15.45 11.02
N GLU A 182 -17.75 -16.39 10.10
CA GLU A 182 -17.37 -17.79 10.23
C GLU A 182 -15.86 -17.95 10.41
N LEU A 183 -15.08 -17.29 9.53
CA LEU A 183 -13.63 -17.33 9.64
C LEU A 183 -13.14 -16.74 10.97
N THR A 184 -13.73 -15.64 11.42
CA THR A 184 -13.38 -15.00 12.71
C THR A 184 -13.60 -15.94 13.88
N GLU A 185 -14.70 -16.69 13.93
CA GLU A 185 -14.98 -17.67 15.00
C GLU A 185 -14.00 -18.85 14.96
N ILE A 186 -13.61 -19.32 13.78
CA ILE A 186 -12.59 -20.36 13.62
C ILE A 186 -11.24 -19.87 14.17
N ILE A 187 -10.82 -18.66 13.81
CA ILE A 187 -9.57 -18.06 14.31
C ILE A 187 -9.61 -17.91 15.84
N LYS A 188 -10.71 -17.45 16.40
CA LYS A 188 -10.88 -17.33 17.85
C LYS A 188 -10.72 -18.66 18.58
N ARG A 189 -11.25 -19.76 18.02
CA ARG A 189 -11.10 -21.11 18.60
C ARG A 189 -9.64 -21.59 18.54
N ALA A 190 -8.89 -21.17 17.52
CA ALA A 190 -7.49 -21.55 17.36
C ALA A 190 -6.52 -20.81 18.31
N ILE A 191 -6.95 -19.71 18.94
CA ILE A 191 -6.10 -18.87 19.79
C ILE A 191 -6.53 -18.98 21.26
N PRO A 192 -5.63 -19.26 22.22
CA PRO A 192 -5.97 -19.36 23.63
C PRO A 192 -6.68 -18.12 24.17
N MET A 193 -7.72 -18.31 25.01
CA MET A 193 -8.54 -17.22 25.55
C MET A 193 -7.69 -16.15 26.26
N LYS A 194 -6.69 -16.56 27.04
CA LYS A 194 -5.78 -15.65 27.77
C LYS A 194 -5.07 -14.67 26.82
N VAL A 195 -4.70 -15.12 25.62
CA VAL A 195 -4.01 -14.28 24.62
C VAL A 195 -4.99 -13.32 23.95
N ARG A 196 -6.22 -13.79 23.67
CA ARG A 196 -7.28 -12.95 23.10
C ARG A 196 -7.71 -11.79 24.00
N ALA A 197 -7.63 -11.99 25.32
CA ALA A 197 -8.02 -10.98 26.31
C ALA A 197 -7.05 -9.81 26.43
N THR A 198 -5.78 -10.00 26.08
CA THR A 198 -4.70 -8.99 26.27
C THR A 198 -4.17 -8.38 24.97
N GLY A 199 -4.56 -8.92 23.82
CA GLY A 199 -4.11 -8.48 22.49
C GLY A 199 -5.15 -7.65 21.74
N GLY A 200 -4.80 -7.21 20.55
CA GLY A 200 -5.76 -6.67 19.58
C GLY A 200 -6.70 -7.76 19.05
N HIS A 201 -7.59 -7.40 18.11
CA HIS A 201 -8.54 -8.37 17.57
C HIS A 201 -7.81 -9.59 16.96
N PRO A 202 -8.16 -10.82 17.35
CA PRO A 202 -7.43 -12.04 16.98
C PRO A 202 -7.37 -12.30 15.47
N SER A 203 -8.38 -11.86 14.72
CA SER A 203 -8.44 -12.06 13.27
C SER A 203 -7.60 -11.07 12.48
N LYS A 204 -7.13 -9.95 13.07
CA LYS A 204 -6.45 -8.86 12.36
C LYS A 204 -5.29 -9.37 11.49
N ARG A 205 -4.45 -10.24 12.03
CA ARG A 205 -3.25 -10.76 11.35
C ARG A 205 -3.57 -11.75 10.24
N THR A 206 -4.55 -12.64 10.48
CA THR A 206 -4.99 -13.60 9.46
C THR A 206 -5.69 -12.89 8.29
N PHE A 207 -6.54 -11.89 8.56
CA PHE A 207 -7.17 -11.08 7.51
C PHE A 207 -6.13 -10.29 6.70
N GLN A 208 -5.12 -9.71 7.36
CA GLN A 208 -3.98 -9.09 6.68
C GLN A 208 -3.27 -10.11 5.76
N ALA A 209 -3.02 -11.33 6.25
CA ALA A 209 -2.32 -12.35 5.48
C ALA A 209 -3.10 -12.78 4.23
N LEU A 210 -4.41 -13.00 4.36
CA LEU A 210 -5.28 -13.34 3.23
C LEU A 210 -5.34 -12.21 2.20
N ARG A 211 -5.45 -10.97 2.67
CA ARG A 211 -5.48 -9.77 1.81
C ARG A 211 -4.19 -9.62 1.01
N ILE A 212 -3.05 -9.73 1.67
CA ILE A 212 -1.72 -9.63 1.03
C ILE A 212 -1.54 -10.73 -0.02
N GLU A 213 -1.89 -11.99 0.32
CA GLU A 213 -1.81 -13.12 -0.62
C GLU A 213 -2.72 -12.92 -1.83
N LEU A 214 -3.98 -12.55 -1.60
CA LEU A 214 -4.98 -12.39 -2.64
C LEU A 214 -4.64 -11.29 -3.65
N ASN A 215 -4.16 -10.15 -3.13
CA ASN A 215 -3.90 -8.95 -3.94
C ASN A 215 -2.42 -8.80 -4.32
N HIS A 216 -1.55 -9.76 -3.97
CA HIS A 216 -0.11 -9.76 -4.26
C HIS A 216 0.61 -8.48 -3.81
N GLU A 217 0.15 -7.86 -2.71
CA GLU A 217 0.54 -6.50 -2.30
C GLU A 217 2.06 -6.32 -2.16
N LEU A 218 2.75 -7.30 -1.54
CA LEU A 218 4.18 -7.21 -1.29
C LEU A 218 5.03 -7.45 -2.55
N ASP A 219 4.58 -8.32 -3.46
CA ASP A 219 5.30 -8.60 -4.70
C ASP A 219 5.15 -7.42 -5.66
N VAL A 220 3.93 -6.92 -5.81
CA VAL A 220 3.63 -5.70 -6.58
C VAL A 220 4.50 -4.53 -6.13
N LEU A 221 4.61 -4.29 -4.82
CA LEU A 221 5.43 -3.22 -4.25
C LEU A 221 6.93 -3.44 -4.54
N ARG A 222 7.42 -4.66 -4.32
CA ARG A 222 8.83 -5.01 -4.50
C ARG A 222 9.29 -4.85 -5.95
N ASP A 223 8.47 -5.31 -6.89
CA ASP A 223 8.84 -5.41 -8.29
C ASP A 223 8.71 -4.08 -9.04
N SER A 224 7.85 -3.16 -8.55
CA SER A 224 7.59 -1.89 -9.22
C SER A 224 8.45 -0.72 -8.74
N LEU A 225 8.93 -0.76 -7.50
CA LEU A 225 9.48 0.43 -6.82
C LEU A 225 10.80 0.94 -7.46
N ASP A 226 11.67 0.06 -7.93
CA ASP A 226 12.91 0.48 -8.63
C ASP A 226 12.59 1.23 -9.94
N GLY A 227 11.61 0.73 -10.70
CA GLY A 227 11.16 1.38 -11.93
C GLY A 227 10.51 2.75 -11.68
N MET A 228 9.80 2.91 -10.56
CA MET A 228 9.24 4.20 -10.16
C MET A 228 10.33 5.21 -9.80
N ILE A 229 11.36 4.78 -9.06
CA ILE A 229 12.51 5.63 -8.73
C ILE A 229 13.22 6.08 -10.00
N ASP A 230 13.41 5.18 -10.97
CA ASP A 230 14.05 5.50 -12.25
C ASP A 230 13.20 6.44 -13.14
N PHE A 231 11.89 6.48 -12.89
CA PHE A 231 10.95 7.32 -13.62
C PHE A 231 10.82 8.74 -13.06
N LEU A 232 11.42 9.03 -11.92
CA LEU A 232 11.48 10.39 -11.36
C LEU A 232 12.48 11.28 -12.11
N ASN A 233 12.10 12.53 -12.28
CA ASN A 233 13.01 13.62 -12.66
C ASN A 233 14.09 13.83 -11.59
N ASP A 234 15.16 14.54 -11.94
CA ASP A 234 16.15 14.98 -10.96
C ASP A 234 15.50 15.90 -9.90
N GLY A 235 15.75 15.62 -8.62
CA GLY A 235 15.09 16.27 -7.49
C GLY A 235 13.63 15.85 -7.29
N GLY A 236 13.09 14.95 -8.13
CA GLY A 236 11.76 14.37 -7.94
C GLY A 236 11.69 13.44 -6.74
N ARG A 237 10.53 13.35 -6.08
CA ARG A 237 10.36 12.59 -4.84
C ARG A 237 9.28 11.52 -4.94
N ILE A 238 9.54 10.39 -4.29
CA ILE A 238 8.53 9.38 -4.02
C ILE A 238 8.24 9.33 -2.52
N CYS A 239 6.96 9.50 -2.17
CA CYS A 239 6.41 9.46 -0.83
C CYS A 239 5.57 8.20 -0.69
N ILE A 240 5.91 7.32 0.27
CA ILE A 240 5.20 6.05 0.48
C ILE A 240 4.75 5.95 1.92
N ILE A 241 3.44 5.80 2.11
CA ILE A 241 2.81 5.52 3.40
C ILE A 241 2.59 4.01 3.49
N THR A 242 3.07 3.40 4.57
CA THR A 242 2.96 1.97 4.85
C THR A 242 2.20 1.75 6.16
N PHE A 243 1.47 0.64 6.29
CA PHE A 243 0.63 0.36 7.47
C PHE A 243 1.05 -0.88 8.25
N HIS A 244 1.99 -1.66 7.73
CA HIS A 244 2.54 -2.80 8.46
C HIS A 244 4.05 -3.00 8.21
N SER A 245 4.66 -3.83 9.07
CA SER A 245 6.11 -4.07 9.12
C SER A 245 6.71 -4.58 7.81
N LEU A 246 5.97 -5.39 7.05
CA LEU A 246 6.46 -6.00 5.82
C LEU A 246 6.60 -4.98 4.70
N GLU A 247 5.60 -4.11 4.50
CA GLU A 247 5.68 -2.98 3.56
C GLU A 247 6.84 -2.05 3.91
N ASP A 248 6.89 -1.61 5.17
CA ASP A 248 7.93 -0.70 5.66
C ASP A 248 9.35 -1.27 5.44
N ARG A 249 9.51 -2.58 5.64
CA ARG A 249 10.78 -3.29 5.41
C ARG A 249 11.17 -3.28 3.94
N ILE A 250 10.23 -3.53 3.02
CA ILE A 250 10.47 -3.51 1.57
C ILE A 250 10.88 -2.11 1.13
N VAL A 251 10.10 -1.08 1.47
CA VAL A 251 10.37 0.31 1.08
C VAL A 251 11.73 0.75 1.62
N LYS A 252 12.00 0.55 2.91
CA LYS A 252 13.28 0.87 3.54
C LYS A 252 14.46 0.19 2.85
N THR A 253 14.32 -1.08 2.52
CA THR A 253 15.39 -1.87 1.89
C THR A 253 15.68 -1.37 0.48
N ILE A 254 14.64 -1.11 -0.31
CA ILE A 254 14.79 -0.64 -1.70
C ILE A 254 15.35 0.80 -1.72
N PHE A 255 14.85 1.70 -0.88
CA PHE A 255 15.37 3.06 -0.79
C PHE A 255 16.87 3.08 -0.42
N ARG A 256 17.26 2.29 0.58
CA ARG A 256 18.68 2.17 0.98
C ARG A 256 19.55 1.59 -0.14
N ARG A 257 19.07 0.58 -0.85
CA ARG A 257 19.78 -0.02 -1.98
C ARG A 257 19.97 0.99 -3.12
N ASN A 258 18.98 1.83 -3.40
CA ASN A 258 19.08 2.86 -4.43
C ASN A 258 19.96 4.05 -3.99
N GLU A 259 20.02 4.36 -2.68
CA GLU A 259 20.96 5.36 -2.14
C GLU A 259 22.40 4.83 -2.15
N ASN A 260 22.59 3.60 -1.69
CA ASN A 260 23.92 2.96 -1.58
C ASN A 260 23.92 1.61 -2.32
N PRO A 261 24.01 1.61 -3.64
CA PRO A 261 23.90 0.38 -4.44
C PRO A 261 25.17 -0.48 -4.45
N CYS A 262 26.27 0.00 -3.85
CA CYS A 262 27.54 -0.73 -3.85
C CYS A 262 27.41 -2.11 -3.20
N THR A 263 27.91 -3.13 -3.90
CA THR A 263 27.96 -4.54 -3.45
C THR A 263 29.38 -5.05 -3.24
N CYS A 264 30.38 -4.16 -3.30
CA CYS A 264 31.77 -4.53 -2.97
C CYS A 264 31.90 -4.90 -1.49
N PRO A 265 32.83 -5.83 -1.16
CA PRO A 265 33.17 -6.08 0.24
C PRO A 265 33.60 -4.79 0.96
N PRO A 266 33.21 -4.61 2.24
CA PRO A 266 33.54 -3.38 2.98
C PRO A 266 35.04 -3.04 3.03
N ASN A 267 35.90 -4.05 2.92
CA ASN A 267 37.36 -3.91 3.00
C ASN A 267 38.02 -3.61 1.64
N PHE A 268 37.23 -3.44 0.57
CA PHE A 268 37.79 -3.16 -0.75
C PHE A 268 38.24 -1.69 -0.80
N PRO A 269 39.51 -1.42 -1.18
CA PRO A 269 40.06 -0.05 -1.15
C PRO A 269 39.39 0.88 -2.17
N VAL A 270 38.85 0.33 -3.28
CA VAL A 270 38.16 1.08 -4.32
C VAL A 270 36.93 0.30 -4.78
N CYS A 271 35.83 1.00 -4.99
CA CYS A 271 34.62 0.39 -5.53
C CYS A 271 34.82 -0.03 -7.00
N VAL A 272 34.62 -1.34 -7.28
CA VAL A 272 34.76 -1.93 -8.62
C VAL A 272 33.42 -2.40 -9.23
N CYS A 273 32.31 -2.27 -8.50
CA CYS A 273 31.02 -2.78 -8.98
C CYS A 273 30.33 -1.86 -10.00
N GLY A 274 30.82 -0.64 -10.21
CA GLY A 274 30.27 0.32 -11.16
C GLY A 274 28.84 0.81 -10.88
N LYS A 275 28.27 0.44 -9.72
CA LYS A 275 26.91 0.85 -9.36
C LYS A 275 26.90 2.29 -8.84
N VAL A 276 25.99 3.10 -9.37
CA VAL A 276 25.86 4.51 -9.04
C VAL A 276 24.58 4.71 -8.19
N SER A 277 24.68 5.59 -7.19
CA SER A 277 23.53 6.02 -6.40
C SER A 277 22.46 6.64 -7.31
N LYS A 278 21.22 6.32 -7.05
CA LYS A 278 20.07 6.90 -7.76
C LYS A 278 19.46 8.10 -7.02
N GLY A 279 19.95 8.43 -5.86
CA GLY A 279 19.40 9.53 -5.05
C GLY A 279 19.66 9.35 -3.56
N ARG A 280 18.84 9.97 -2.75
CA ARG A 280 19.00 9.96 -1.30
C ARG A 280 17.71 9.64 -0.55
N VAL A 281 17.84 8.96 0.59
CA VAL A 281 16.76 8.74 1.55
C VAL A 281 16.55 10.00 2.38
N ILE A 282 15.44 10.68 2.19
CA ILE A 282 15.09 11.89 2.95
C ILE A 282 14.73 11.52 4.38
N THR A 283 13.93 10.47 4.56
CA THR A 283 13.45 10.01 5.88
C THR A 283 14.27 8.82 6.38
N ARG A 284 15.41 9.04 7.04
CA ARG A 284 16.18 7.95 7.66
C ARG A 284 15.38 7.19 8.71
N LYS A 285 14.61 7.93 9.54
CA LYS A 285 13.52 7.40 10.37
C LYS A 285 12.21 7.71 9.67
N PRO A 286 11.19 6.82 9.71
CA PRO A 286 9.89 7.14 9.11
C PRO A 286 9.25 8.31 9.84
N ILE A 287 8.49 9.13 9.13
CA ILE A 287 7.60 10.10 9.75
C ILE A 287 6.38 9.33 10.24
N LEU A 288 5.98 9.59 11.47
CA LEU A 288 4.82 8.98 12.12
C LEU A 288 3.70 10.02 12.24
N PRO A 289 2.44 9.58 12.35
CA PRO A 289 1.32 10.48 12.62
C PRO A 289 1.54 11.27 13.92
N SER A 290 1.09 12.51 13.93
CA SER A 290 1.09 13.33 15.15
C SER A 290 0.10 12.80 16.19
N GLU A 291 0.31 13.16 17.45
CA GLU A 291 -0.65 12.83 18.52
C GLU A 291 -2.06 13.37 18.19
N GLU A 292 -2.14 14.57 17.63
CA GLU A 292 -3.39 15.17 17.17
C GLU A 292 -4.07 14.31 16.09
N GLU A 293 -3.32 13.80 15.09
CA GLU A 293 -3.88 12.91 14.08
C GLU A 293 -4.38 11.59 14.69
N LEU A 294 -3.66 11.02 15.63
CA LEU A 294 -4.05 9.77 16.29
C LEU A 294 -5.35 9.89 17.08
N GLU A 295 -5.68 11.07 17.61
CA GLU A 295 -6.93 11.32 18.35
C GLU A 295 -8.17 11.22 17.45
N TRP A 296 -8.11 11.74 16.23
CA TRP A 296 -9.27 11.75 15.33
C TRP A 296 -9.21 10.68 14.22
N ASN A 297 -8.06 10.12 13.92
CA ASN A 297 -7.88 9.12 12.85
C ASN A 297 -7.23 7.82 13.35
N SER A 298 -8.03 6.93 13.91
CA SER A 298 -7.54 5.63 14.38
C SER A 298 -6.89 4.77 13.30
N ARG A 299 -7.12 5.06 12.01
CA ARG A 299 -6.52 4.34 10.87
C ARG A 299 -5.05 4.70 10.68
N SER A 300 -4.62 5.86 11.16
CA SER A 300 -3.23 6.30 11.07
C SER A 300 -2.29 5.62 12.09
N GLN A 301 -2.81 4.91 13.08
CA GLN A 301 -2.04 4.35 14.20
C GLN A 301 -0.79 3.55 13.80
N SER A 302 -0.82 2.86 12.66
CA SER A 302 0.31 2.04 12.19
C SER A 302 1.05 2.69 11.02
N ALA A 303 0.63 3.88 10.60
CA ALA A 303 1.15 4.55 9.41
C ALA A 303 2.60 5.00 9.59
N LYS A 304 3.36 4.88 8.50
CA LYS A 304 4.76 5.32 8.42
C LYS A 304 5.01 5.91 7.04
N LEU A 305 5.39 7.18 6.98
CA LEU A 305 5.80 7.80 5.73
C LEU A 305 7.30 7.66 5.51
N ARG A 306 7.67 7.19 4.32
CA ARG A 306 9.05 7.18 3.82
C ARG A 306 9.17 7.96 2.53
N VAL A 307 10.28 8.69 2.40
CA VAL A 307 10.53 9.59 1.27
C VAL A 307 11.92 9.33 0.70
N PHE A 308 11.99 9.22 -0.61
CA PHE A 308 13.23 9.15 -1.38
C PHE A 308 13.23 10.25 -2.43
N GLU A 309 14.38 10.90 -2.64
CA GLU A 309 14.59 11.92 -3.65
C GLU A 309 15.54 11.40 -4.71
N ARG A 310 15.12 11.45 -5.95
CA ARG A 310 15.95 11.12 -7.11
C ARG A 310 17.07 12.15 -7.28
N GLN A 311 18.27 11.68 -7.54
CA GLN A 311 19.41 12.50 -7.93
C GLN A 311 20.09 11.84 -9.11
N ILE A 312 20.07 12.52 -10.25
CA ILE A 312 20.74 12.04 -11.45
C ILE A 312 22.17 12.57 -11.39
N SER A 313 23.10 11.68 -11.00
CA SER A 313 24.51 12.03 -11.02
C SER A 313 24.94 12.31 -12.46
N GLU A 314 25.46 13.50 -12.75
CA GLU A 314 26.19 13.71 -13.98
C GLU A 314 27.35 12.70 -14.01
N ALA A 315 27.41 11.91 -15.07
CA ALA A 315 28.53 10.99 -15.26
C ALA A 315 29.83 11.83 -15.33
N LYS A 316 30.69 11.64 -14.32
CA LYS A 316 32.01 12.24 -14.30
C LYS A 316 32.88 11.57 -15.35
#